data_0486bb47030ff4c0559ffb989ee3aede
#
_entry.id   0486bb47030ff4c0559ffb989ee3aede
#
_cell.length_a   1.000
_cell.length_b   1.000
_cell.length_c   1.000
_cell.angle_alpha   90.00
_cell.angle_beta   90.00
_cell.angle_gamma   90.00
#
_symmetry.space_group_name_H-M   'P 1'
#
loop_
_entity.id
_entity.type
_entity.pdbx_description
1 polymer ?
#
loop_
_entity_poly.entity_id
_entity_poly.type
_entity_poly.pdbx_seq_one_letter_code
_entity_poly.pdbx_strand_id
1 'polypeptide(L)'
;MKWTIKLVFEAVPGSAVEHELGIIERAEEISPATVGLTIAEGKALLASLQEQVVTAQVQQHVSTIKYCPQCGNVFRTKGHYQSTLRSVYGTVGMRIRRLRRCPCAGSQAHSFSTLFTNKSPITPELRYLTAKMAALLPFRALVQLPTTARIAAAKR
;
A
#
# COMPACT_ATOMS: atom_id res chain seq x y z
N MET A 1 27.33 10.87 -12.29
CA MET A 1 26.72 9.55 -12.55
C MET A 1 25.23 9.60 -12.25
N LYS A 2 24.41 8.90 -13.07
CA LYS A 2 22.94 8.89 -12.92
C LYS A 2 22.41 7.46 -12.99
N TRP A 3 21.55 7.07 -12.03
CA TRP A 3 20.87 5.79 -12.03
C TRP A 3 19.36 5.99 -12.05
N THR A 4 18.66 5.25 -12.88
CA THR A 4 17.21 5.18 -12.91
C THR A 4 16.80 3.81 -12.39
N ILE A 5 15.98 3.78 -11.33
CA ILE A 5 15.47 2.56 -10.71
C ILE A 5 14.07 2.31 -11.25
N LYS A 6 13.85 1.13 -11.83
CA LYS A 6 12.56 0.73 -12.39
C LYS A 6 12.03 -0.53 -11.72
N LEU A 7 10.72 -0.61 -11.58
CA LEU A 7 9.98 -1.82 -11.23
C LEU A 7 9.37 -2.41 -12.51
N VAL A 8 9.66 -3.66 -12.79
CA VAL A 8 9.00 -4.41 -13.86
C VAL A 8 7.93 -5.29 -13.25
N PHE A 9 6.69 -5.12 -13.67
CA PHE A 9 5.56 -5.90 -13.24
C PHE A 9 5.00 -6.71 -14.42
N GLU A 10 4.89 -8.02 -14.22
CA GLU A 10 4.37 -8.95 -15.23
C GLU A 10 3.15 -9.70 -14.65
N ALA A 11 1.96 -9.30 -15.03
CA ALA A 11 0.72 -9.94 -14.59
C ALA A 11 0.36 -11.18 -15.41
N VAL A 12 0.76 -11.18 -16.69
CA VAL A 12 0.58 -12.29 -17.64
C VAL A 12 1.91 -12.46 -18.37
N PRO A 13 2.38 -13.70 -18.61
CA PRO A 13 3.61 -13.93 -19.34
C PRO A 13 3.66 -13.15 -20.66
N GLY A 14 4.72 -12.37 -20.85
CA GLY A 14 4.92 -11.52 -22.03
C GLY A 14 4.27 -10.14 -21.99
N SER A 15 3.58 -9.76 -20.90
CA SER A 15 3.03 -8.40 -20.73
C SER A 15 3.69 -7.68 -19.57
N ALA A 16 4.94 -7.30 -19.74
CA ALA A 16 5.68 -6.53 -18.75
C ALA A 16 5.32 -5.04 -18.81
N VAL A 17 5.06 -4.44 -17.66
CA VAL A 17 4.84 -2.99 -17.49
C VAL A 17 5.97 -2.46 -16.61
N GLU A 18 6.66 -1.42 -17.08
CA GLU A 18 7.71 -0.76 -16.34
C GLU A 18 7.20 0.49 -15.63
N HIS A 19 7.57 0.65 -14.37
CA HIS A 19 7.34 1.85 -13.58
C HIS A 19 8.67 2.40 -13.07
N GLU A 20 8.93 3.68 -13.31
CA GLU A 20 10.08 4.35 -12.72
C GLU A 20 9.80 4.62 -11.23
N LEU A 21 10.68 4.13 -10.36
CA LEU A 21 10.58 4.33 -8.91
C LEU A 21 11.32 5.55 -8.43
N GLY A 22 12.40 5.92 -9.12
CA GLY A 22 13.19 7.10 -8.79
C GLY A 22 14.50 7.20 -9.56
N ILE A 23 15.09 8.35 -9.44
CA ILE A 23 16.39 8.69 -10.05
C ILE A 23 17.35 9.07 -8.92
N ILE A 24 18.59 8.57 -9.03
CA ILE A 24 19.68 8.90 -8.12
C ILE A 24 20.79 9.54 -8.95
N GLU A 25 21.17 10.73 -8.58
CA GLU A 25 22.28 11.45 -9.23
C GLU A 25 23.41 11.68 -8.22
N ARG A 26 24.65 11.46 -8.66
CA ARG A 26 25.85 11.70 -7.87
C ARG A 26 26.89 12.45 -8.69
N ALA A 27 27.63 13.31 -8.01
CA ALA A 27 28.84 13.90 -8.56
C ALA A 27 29.88 12.80 -8.89
N GLU A 28 30.89 13.15 -9.67
CA GLU A 28 31.97 12.21 -9.99
C GLU A 28 32.89 11.98 -8.80
N GLU A 29 33.01 12.97 -7.94
CA GLU A 29 33.84 12.88 -6.73
C GLU A 29 33.16 12.00 -5.68
N ILE A 30 33.89 10.97 -5.25
CA ILE A 30 33.44 10.01 -4.24
C ILE A 30 33.95 10.44 -2.87
N SER A 31 33.02 10.61 -1.92
CA SER A 31 33.32 10.86 -0.51
C SER A 31 32.40 10.01 0.38
N PRO A 32 32.71 9.85 1.67
CA PRO A 32 31.81 9.15 2.60
C PRO A 32 30.40 9.74 2.67
N ALA A 33 30.24 11.02 2.33
CA ALA A 33 28.94 11.72 2.31
C ALA A 33 28.15 11.49 1.02
N THR A 34 28.81 11.10 -0.08
CA THR A 34 28.19 10.98 -1.41
C THR A 34 28.07 9.52 -1.89
N VAL A 35 28.74 8.58 -1.20
CA VAL A 35 28.71 7.17 -1.58
C VAL A 35 27.43 6.48 -1.11
N GLY A 36 26.84 5.66 -1.97
CA GLY A 36 25.65 4.86 -1.64
C GLY A 36 24.35 5.65 -1.60
N LEU A 37 23.37 5.13 -0.88
CA LEU A 37 22.05 5.74 -0.70
C LEU A 37 21.97 6.50 0.63
N THR A 38 21.41 7.68 0.58
CA THR A 38 20.99 8.37 1.79
C THR A 38 19.73 7.70 2.39
N ILE A 39 19.48 7.92 3.68
CA ILE A 39 18.26 7.44 4.34
C ILE A 39 17.01 8.02 3.65
N ALA A 40 17.06 9.27 3.21
CA ALA A 40 15.95 9.92 2.53
C ALA A 40 15.64 9.27 1.19
N GLU A 41 16.66 9.01 0.38
CA GLU A 41 16.51 8.32 -0.91
C GLU A 41 16.00 6.88 -0.73
N GLY A 42 16.57 6.13 0.21
CA GLY A 42 16.10 4.78 0.52
C GLY A 42 14.62 4.77 0.95
N LYS A 43 14.20 5.71 1.79
CA LYS A 43 12.79 5.86 2.19
C LYS A 43 11.90 6.22 1.00
N ALA A 44 12.32 7.14 0.14
CA ALA A 44 11.54 7.54 -1.04
C ALA A 44 11.37 6.37 -2.02
N LEU A 45 12.42 5.63 -2.30
CA LEU A 45 12.39 4.44 -3.16
C LEU A 45 11.47 3.35 -2.60
N LEU A 46 11.57 3.04 -1.31
CA LEU A 46 10.73 2.04 -0.66
C LEU A 46 9.26 2.47 -0.61
N ALA A 47 8.98 3.75 -0.42
CA ALA A 47 7.61 4.28 -0.47
C ALA A 47 7.02 4.17 -1.88
N SER A 48 7.78 4.56 -2.91
CA SER A 48 7.38 4.43 -4.32
C SER A 48 7.16 2.96 -4.71
N LEU A 49 8.09 2.07 -4.35
CA LEU A 49 7.94 0.63 -4.56
C LEU A 49 6.67 0.09 -3.91
N GLN A 50 6.43 0.42 -2.65
CA GLN A 50 5.24 0.00 -1.90
C GLN A 50 3.95 0.48 -2.57
N GLU A 51 3.91 1.72 -3.06
CA GLU A 51 2.76 2.28 -3.77
C GLU A 51 2.45 1.49 -5.05
N GLN A 52 3.47 1.22 -5.89
CA GLN A 52 3.29 0.48 -7.13
C GLN A 52 2.83 -0.96 -6.88
N VAL A 53 3.48 -1.66 -5.93
CA VAL A 53 3.11 -3.04 -5.57
C VAL A 53 1.69 -3.12 -5.05
N VAL A 54 1.29 -2.25 -4.11
CA VAL A 54 -0.07 -2.24 -3.55
C VAL A 54 -1.09 -1.91 -4.63
N THR A 55 -0.80 -0.93 -5.49
CA THR A 55 -1.69 -0.54 -6.59
C THR A 55 -1.93 -1.70 -7.55
N ALA A 56 -0.86 -2.38 -7.97
CA ALA A 56 -0.95 -3.53 -8.86
C ALA A 56 -1.73 -4.69 -8.21
N GLN A 57 -1.45 -5.03 -6.96
CA GLN A 57 -2.16 -6.07 -6.22
C GLN A 57 -3.66 -5.76 -6.06
N VAL A 58 -4.00 -4.50 -5.72
CA VAL A 58 -5.40 -4.07 -5.59
C VAL A 58 -6.13 -4.15 -6.94
N GLN A 59 -5.51 -3.68 -8.01
CA GLN A 59 -6.10 -3.74 -9.36
C GLN A 59 -6.33 -5.19 -9.80
N GLN A 60 -5.33 -6.05 -9.63
CA GLN A 60 -5.44 -7.47 -9.96
C GLN A 60 -6.56 -8.13 -9.15
N HIS A 61 -6.59 -7.95 -7.84
CA HIS A 61 -7.62 -8.51 -6.98
C HIS A 61 -9.03 -8.03 -7.36
N VAL A 62 -9.21 -6.74 -7.59
CA VAL A 62 -10.51 -6.17 -8.01
C VAL A 62 -10.94 -6.70 -9.39
N SER A 63 -10.00 -7.00 -10.28
CA SER A 63 -10.30 -7.56 -11.60
C SER A 63 -10.81 -9.01 -11.53
N THR A 64 -10.49 -9.77 -10.50
CA THR A 64 -10.96 -11.15 -10.32
C THR A 64 -12.40 -11.21 -9.80
N ILE A 65 -12.88 -10.17 -9.10
CA ILE A 65 -14.23 -10.14 -8.51
C ILE A 65 -15.22 -9.52 -9.51
N LYS A 66 -15.59 -10.29 -10.52
CA LYS A 66 -16.55 -9.87 -11.55
C LYS A 66 -17.92 -10.54 -11.43
N TYR A 67 -17.94 -11.80 -11.01
CA TYR A 67 -19.12 -12.66 -11.06
C TYR A 67 -19.54 -13.17 -9.69
N CYS A 68 -20.81 -13.34 -9.50
CA CYS A 68 -21.35 -13.98 -8.31
C CYS A 68 -21.00 -15.48 -8.32
N PRO A 69 -20.38 -16.03 -7.26
CA PRO A 69 -20.00 -17.44 -7.21
C PRO A 69 -21.19 -18.40 -7.18
N GLN A 70 -22.40 -17.92 -6.80
CA GLN A 70 -23.59 -18.75 -6.71
C GLN A 70 -24.39 -18.85 -8.01
N CYS A 71 -24.51 -17.75 -8.75
CA CYS A 71 -25.39 -17.69 -9.93
C CYS A 71 -24.69 -17.22 -11.22
N GLY A 72 -23.39 -16.90 -11.17
CA GLY A 72 -22.62 -16.47 -12.34
C GLY A 72 -22.94 -15.05 -12.84
N ASN A 73 -23.91 -14.35 -12.27
CA ASN A 73 -24.26 -13.02 -12.71
C ASN A 73 -23.15 -12.00 -12.37
N VAL A 74 -22.98 -11.02 -13.25
CA VAL A 74 -22.01 -9.93 -13.07
C VAL A 74 -22.45 -9.04 -11.92
N PHE A 75 -21.52 -8.75 -10.99
CA PHE A 75 -21.77 -7.81 -9.92
C PHE A 75 -21.92 -6.37 -10.42
N ARG A 76 -22.94 -5.69 -9.95
CA ARG A 76 -23.16 -4.27 -10.24
C ARG A 76 -22.34 -3.40 -9.28
N THR A 77 -21.64 -2.42 -9.83
CA THR A 77 -20.90 -1.44 -9.02
C THR A 77 -21.87 -0.48 -8.34
N LYS A 78 -21.73 -0.29 -7.02
CA LYS A 78 -22.47 0.72 -6.24
C LYS A 78 -21.72 2.06 -6.17
N GLY A 79 -20.43 2.06 -6.44
CA GLY A 79 -19.55 3.21 -6.35
C GLY A 79 -18.15 2.82 -5.84
N HIS A 80 -17.41 3.82 -5.42
CA HIS A 80 -16.05 3.65 -4.87
C HIS A 80 -15.95 4.36 -3.52
N TYR A 81 -14.98 3.96 -2.71
CA TYR A 81 -14.58 4.69 -1.52
C TYR A 81 -13.06 4.77 -1.44
N GLN A 82 -12.57 5.78 -0.77
CA GLN A 82 -11.15 5.94 -0.48
C GLN A 82 -10.79 5.14 0.76
N SER A 83 -9.70 4.42 0.69
CA SER A 83 -9.07 3.71 1.79
C SER A 83 -7.59 4.03 1.81
N THR A 84 -6.96 3.89 2.97
CA THR A 84 -5.56 4.24 3.15
C THR A 84 -4.85 3.09 3.86
N LEU A 85 -3.97 2.39 3.14
CA LEU A 85 -3.10 1.38 3.74
C LEU A 85 -1.89 2.04 4.40
N ARG A 86 -1.66 1.73 5.67
CA ARG A 86 -0.47 2.16 6.40
C ARG A 86 0.51 1.02 6.52
N SER A 87 1.75 1.24 6.10
CA SER A 87 2.85 0.27 6.14
C SER A 87 4.09 0.89 6.77
N VAL A 88 5.12 0.08 6.97
CA VAL A 88 6.44 0.53 7.44
C VAL A 88 7.08 1.51 6.44
N TYR A 89 6.78 1.36 5.16
CA TYR A 89 7.38 2.16 4.08
C TYR A 89 6.55 3.39 3.69
N GLY A 90 5.42 3.62 4.36
CA GLY A 90 4.59 4.79 4.10
C GLY A 90 3.10 4.47 4.05
N THR A 91 2.37 5.42 3.52
CA THR A 91 0.91 5.41 3.44
C THR A 91 0.50 5.41 1.97
N VAL A 92 -0.30 4.41 1.57
CA VAL A 92 -0.78 4.26 0.20
C VAL A 92 -2.28 4.52 0.14
N GLY A 93 -2.69 5.49 -0.68
CA GLY A 93 -4.10 5.75 -0.97
C GLY A 93 -4.65 4.74 -1.98
N MET A 94 -5.83 4.18 -1.69
CA MET A 94 -6.48 3.19 -2.56
C MET A 94 -7.90 3.59 -2.86
N ARG A 95 -8.30 3.50 -4.12
CA ARG A 95 -9.69 3.64 -4.55
C ARG A 95 -10.34 2.27 -4.70
N ILE A 96 -11.17 1.88 -3.72
CA ILE A 96 -11.76 0.55 -3.63
C ILE A 96 -13.18 0.56 -4.15
N ARG A 97 -13.51 -0.40 -5.03
CA ARG A 97 -14.83 -0.58 -5.60
C ARG A 97 -15.79 -1.22 -4.60
N ARG A 98 -16.98 -0.69 -4.48
CA ARG A 98 -18.10 -1.30 -3.75
C ARG A 98 -19.04 -1.96 -4.75
N LEU A 99 -19.40 -3.20 -4.45
CA LEU A 99 -20.31 -3.98 -5.26
C LEU A 99 -21.65 -4.15 -4.53
N ARG A 100 -22.73 -4.23 -5.31
CA ARG A 100 -24.03 -4.68 -4.80
C ARG A 100 -24.02 -6.19 -4.69
N ARG A 101 -24.59 -6.73 -3.61
CA ARG A 101 -24.81 -8.17 -3.49
C ARG A 101 -25.79 -8.63 -4.56
N CYS A 102 -25.59 -9.86 -5.02
CA CYS A 102 -26.49 -10.48 -5.97
C CYS A 102 -27.84 -10.80 -5.32
N PRO A 103 -28.96 -10.62 -6.01
CA PRO A 103 -30.29 -11.01 -5.47
C PRO A 103 -30.40 -12.47 -5.07
N CYS A 104 -29.60 -13.38 -5.66
CA CYS A 104 -29.58 -14.81 -5.30
C CYS A 104 -29.15 -15.07 -3.85
N ALA A 105 -28.49 -14.11 -3.18
CA ALA A 105 -28.04 -14.23 -1.79
C ALA A 105 -29.10 -13.81 -0.74
N GLY A 106 -30.36 -13.69 -1.15
CA GLY A 106 -31.49 -13.28 -0.30
C GLY A 106 -31.81 -11.79 -0.34
N SER A 107 -32.92 -11.39 0.28
CA SER A 107 -33.61 -10.09 0.08
C SER A 107 -32.88 -8.86 0.65
N GLN A 108 -31.77 -8.98 1.34
CA GLN A 108 -31.04 -7.83 1.84
C GLN A 108 -29.94 -7.40 0.85
N ALA A 109 -30.27 -6.44 0.01
CA ALA A 109 -29.36 -5.84 -0.99
C ALA A 109 -28.25 -4.97 -0.33
N HIS A 110 -27.47 -5.53 0.56
CA HIS A 110 -26.32 -4.84 1.14
C HIS A 110 -25.16 -4.83 0.15
N SER A 111 -24.46 -3.70 0.08
CA SER A 111 -23.22 -3.61 -0.66
C SER A 111 -22.06 -4.19 0.18
N PHE A 112 -21.06 -4.74 -0.49
CA PHE A 112 -19.83 -5.19 0.15
C PHE A 112 -18.61 -4.53 -0.48
N SER A 113 -17.53 -4.45 0.30
CA SER A 113 -16.23 -4.00 -0.18
C SER A 113 -15.50 -5.14 -0.86
N THR A 114 -14.80 -4.83 -1.95
CA THR A 114 -13.98 -5.83 -2.67
C THR A 114 -12.67 -6.15 -1.98
N LEU A 115 -12.24 -5.37 -0.99
CA LEU A 115 -10.94 -5.56 -0.38
C LEU A 115 -11.04 -5.55 1.16
N PHE A 116 -10.81 -4.40 1.79
CA PHE A 116 -10.79 -4.28 3.25
C PHE A 116 -12.13 -3.78 3.80
N THR A 117 -12.56 -4.33 4.92
CA THR A 117 -13.70 -3.81 5.68
C THR A 117 -13.34 -2.54 6.42
N ASN A 118 -12.06 -2.39 6.79
CA ASN A 118 -11.53 -1.23 7.50
C ASN A 118 -11.13 -0.12 6.51
N LYS A 119 -11.51 1.13 6.79
CA LYS A 119 -11.15 2.28 5.94
C LYS A 119 -9.66 2.63 5.96
N SER A 120 -8.95 2.20 6.97
CA SER A 120 -7.52 2.50 7.16
C SER A 120 -6.79 1.28 7.71
N PRO A 121 -6.60 0.23 6.89
CA PRO A 121 -5.88 -0.97 7.29
C PRO A 121 -4.40 -0.64 7.57
N ILE A 122 -3.83 -1.41 8.49
CA ILE A 122 -2.42 -1.32 8.89
C ILE A 122 -1.78 -2.67 8.61
N THR A 123 -0.59 -2.68 8.00
CA THR A 123 0.12 -3.94 7.76
C THR A 123 0.55 -4.62 9.07
N PRO A 124 0.63 -5.96 9.08
CA PRO A 124 1.07 -6.71 10.27
C PRO A 124 2.44 -6.26 10.78
N GLU A 125 3.37 -5.96 9.88
CA GLU A 125 4.73 -5.52 10.19
C GLU A 125 4.71 -4.17 10.92
N LEU A 126 3.93 -3.21 10.44
CA LEU A 126 3.80 -1.91 11.11
C LEU A 126 3.15 -2.07 12.49
N ARG A 127 2.15 -2.95 12.60
CA ARG A 127 1.50 -3.26 13.88
C ARG A 127 2.49 -3.89 14.86
N TYR A 128 3.29 -4.86 14.40
CA TYR A 128 4.33 -5.50 15.19
C TYR A 128 5.38 -4.50 15.68
N LEU A 129 5.94 -3.69 14.79
CA LEU A 129 6.94 -2.68 15.15
C LEU A 129 6.38 -1.66 16.14
N THR A 130 5.12 -1.25 15.95
CA THR A 130 4.44 -0.36 16.89
C THR A 130 4.33 -0.95 18.28
N ALA A 131 3.85 -2.20 18.37
CA ALA A 131 3.70 -2.89 19.64
C ALA A 131 5.07 -3.07 20.34
N LYS A 132 6.09 -3.46 19.57
CA LYS A 132 7.45 -3.62 20.08
C LYS A 132 8.03 -2.31 20.60
N MET A 133 7.89 -1.21 19.88
CA MET A 133 8.34 0.11 20.31
C MET A 133 7.57 0.59 21.55
N ALA A 134 6.25 0.36 21.60
CA ALA A 134 5.44 0.73 22.76
C ALA A 134 5.81 -0.04 24.03
N ALA A 135 6.30 -1.27 23.87
CA ALA A 135 6.80 -2.08 25.00
C ALA A 135 8.18 -1.67 25.50
N LEU A 136 9.01 -1.08 24.63
CA LEU A 136 10.40 -0.75 24.95
C LEU A 136 10.62 0.72 25.37
N LEU A 137 9.73 1.63 24.95
CA LEU A 137 9.92 3.06 25.15
C LEU A 137 8.83 3.67 26.03
N PRO A 138 9.19 4.59 26.96
CA PRO A 138 8.21 5.38 27.68
C PRO A 138 7.34 6.18 26.69
N PHE A 139 6.06 6.37 27.01
CA PHE A 139 5.11 7.05 26.15
C PHE A 139 5.60 8.43 25.63
N ARG A 140 6.29 9.20 26.48
CA ARG A 140 6.88 10.50 26.11
C ARG A 140 7.93 10.38 25.00
N ALA A 141 8.73 9.32 24.98
CA ALA A 141 9.73 9.09 23.95
C ALA A 141 9.09 8.66 22.62
N LEU A 142 8.00 7.89 22.67
CA LEU A 142 7.22 7.50 21.47
C LEU A 142 6.63 8.70 20.72
N VAL A 143 6.22 9.74 21.43
CA VAL A 143 5.64 10.96 20.84
C VAL A 143 6.68 11.79 20.07
N GLN A 144 7.95 11.66 20.43
CA GLN A 144 9.06 12.39 19.80
C GLN A 144 9.65 11.68 18.57
N LEU A 145 9.27 10.42 18.32
CA LEU A 145 9.72 9.71 17.11
C LEU A 145 9.19 10.35 15.84
N PRO A 146 9.96 10.30 14.72
CA PRO A 146 9.52 10.84 13.43
C PRO A 146 8.15 10.27 13.00
N THR A 147 7.44 11.01 12.18
CA THR A 147 6.02 10.77 11.82
C THR A 147 5.71 9.35 11.34
N THR A 148 6.66 8.65 10.75
CA THR A 148 6.54 7.23 10.39
C THR A 148 6.34 6.33 11.61
N ALA A 149 6.88 6.69 12.76
CA ALA A 149 6.67 6.00 14.02
C ALA A 149 5.46 6.56 14.81
N ARG A 150 5.10 7.87 14.63
CA ARG A 150 3.94 8.51 15.27
C ARG A 150 2.59 7.94 14.83
N ILE A 151 2.48 7.49 13.59
CA ILE A 151 1.24 6.93 13.02
C ILE A 151 0.78 5.70 13.82
N ALA A 152 1.70 5.07 14.50
CA ALA A 152 1.48 3.89 15.31
C ALA A 152 0.94 4.18 16.72
N ALA A 153 1.28 5.33 17.31
CA ALA A 153 0.93 5.66 18.70
C ALA A 153 -0.41 6.43 18.87
N ALA A 154 -0.98 6.98 17.80
CA ALA A 154 -2.07 7.96 17.86
C ALA A 154 -3.49 7.39 17.88
N LYS A 155 -3.70 6.11 18.25
CA LYS A 155 -5.05 5.56 18.50
C LYS A 155 -5.08 4.72 19.78
N ARG A 156 -5.24 5.37 20.87
CA ARG A 156 -5.99 4.90 22.05
C ARG A 156 -7.14 5.84 22.29
#